data_63da2ba7921de8c00d91e9e85d3b5f06
#
_entry.id   63da2ba7921de8c00d91e9e85d3b5f06
#
_cell.length_a   1.000
_cell.length_b   1.000
_cell.length_c   1.000
_cell.angle_alpha   90.00
_cell.angle_beta   90.00
_cell.angle_gamma   90.00
#
_symmetry.space_group_name_H-M   'P 1'
#
loop_
_entity.id
_entity.type
_entity.pdbx_description
1 polymer ?
#
loop_
_entity_poly.entity_id
_entity_poly.type
_entity_poly.pdbx_seq_one_letter_code
_entity_poly.pdbx_strand_id
1 'polypeptide(L)'
;MEKENIRLFGLCLAFLTICNTVVLAQYIPQEPNYADTTMWITRDGDAEGTGADVFYVVSTWEEDWTTENGSVCHFADVRNPVHRRHMAIEINRAADYMAPGNRFYAPYYRHTTMETWMTLNKDTIANRCRLAMGDVCKAFDHFLQQRDPQRPLIIAGFSQGGKAVVELLKHMKDETYSQLAAAYVMGYKVTPEDTAACHNIRPAQGDSDTGVTICYNTVKDVKYIQPVIAQTCMGINPVNWRTDATPATLHDTITVTLSPEYHVLVVSGYSGSEYKPYKGFLNVGDIHSCEPWLYSEQIRENMQLRSRRLAKKRGR
;
A
#
# COMPACT_ATOMS: atom_id res chain seq x y z
N MET A 1 87.30 29.05 5.11
CA MET A 1 86.18 29.12 6.01
C MET A 1 84.91 28.85 5.17
N GLU A 2 84.57 27.61 5.03
CA GLU A 2 83.43 27.13 4.28
C GLU A 2 82.34 26.84 5.25
N LYS A 3 81.13 27.36 4.90
CA LYS A 3 79.86 27.11 5.63
C LYS A 3 79.17 25.94 4.97
N GLU A 4 79.09 24.82 5.64
CA GLU A 4 78.28 23.69 5.21
C GLU A 4 76.78 23.97 5.44
N ASN A 5 76.02 23.82 4.39
CA ASN A 5 74.54 23.89 4.41
C ASN A 5 74.00 22.46 4.70
N ILE A 6 73.49 22.25 5.88
CA ILE A 6 72.70 21.05 6.22
C ILE A 6 71.28 21.24 5.72
N ARG A 7 70.93 20.50 4.68
CA ARG A 7 69.53 20.40 4.22
C ARG A 7 68.77 19.35 5.04
N LEU A 8 67.84 19.79 5.88
CA LEU A 8 66.92 18.92 6.58
C LEU A 8 65.86 18.43 5.57
N PHE A 9 65.87 17.13 5.25
CA PHE A 9 64.78 16.47 4.53
C PHE A 9 63.70 16.14 5.53
N GLY A 10 62.61 16.89 5.54
CA GLY A 10 61.38 16.57 6.26
C GLY A 10 60.62 15.46 5.55
N LEU A 11 60.59 14.27 6.12
CA LEU A 11 59.75 13.15 5.68
C LEU A 11 58.32 13.44 6.17
N CYS A 12 57.45 13.91 5.29
CA CYS A 12 56.01 13.94 5.57
C CYS A 12 55.43 12.53 5.36
N LEU A 13 55.28 11.78 6.45
CA LEU A 13 54.45 10.58 6.46
C LEU A 13 52.95 11.00 6.37
N ALA A 14 52.37 10.94 5.20
CA ALA A 14 50.95 11.03 5.02
C ALA A 14 50.29 9.72 5.50
N PHE A 15 49.69 9.73 6.69
CA PHE A 15 48.79 8.67 7.13
C PHE A 15 47.50 8.76 6.29
N LEU A 16 47.41 7.94 5.25
CA LEU A 16 46.17 7.64 4.58
C LEU A 16 45.32 6.76 5.54
N THR A 17 44.48 7.36 6.33
CA THR A 17 43.37 6.67 6.99
C THR A 17 42.44 6.16 5.92
N ILE A 18 42.58 4.94 5.49
CA ILE A 18 41.61 4.21 4.69
C ILE A 18 40.39 4.01 5.62
N CYS A 19 39.42 4.89 5.52
CA CYS A 19 38.09 4.69 6.14
C CYS A 19 37.48 3.52 5.41
N ASN A 20 37.67 2.29 5.90
CA ASN A 20 36.94 1.12 5.45
C ASN A 20 35.45 1.34 5.89
N THR A 21 34.67 2.00 5.06
CA THR A 21 33.21 1.90 5.16
C THR A 21 32.88 0.44 4.86
N VAL A 22 32.62 -0.34 5.89
CA VAL A 22 32.03 -1.66 5.74
C VAL A 22 30.65 -1.42 5.15
N VAL A 23 30.53 -1.54 3.83
CA VAL A 23 29.23 -1.63 3.17
C VAL A 23 28.65 -2.96 3.64
N LEU A 24 27.77 -2.93 4.62
CA LEU A 24 27.04 -4.12 5.04
C LEU A 24 26.32 -4.67 3.79
N ALA A 25 26.60 -5.90 3.45
CA ALA A 25 25.95 -6.55 2.32
C ALA A 25 24.44 -6.56 2.55
N GLN A 26 23.68 -6.11 1.56
CA GLN A 26 22.22 -6.17 1.61
C GLN A 26 21.78 -7.61 1.37
N TYR A 27 20.97 -8.14 2.28
CA TYR A 27 20.30 -9.43 2.08
C TYR A 27 18.94 -9.22 1.38
N ILE A 28 18.67 -10.05 0.39
CA ILE A 28 17.36 -10.10 -0.29
C ILE A 28 16.76 -11.49 -0.05
N PRO A 29 15.60 -11.59 0.61
CA PRO A 29 14.91 -12.86 0.84
C PRO A 29 14.56 -13.56 -0.48
N GLN A 30 14.42 -14.88 -0.42
CA GLN A 30 14.06 -15.68 -1.58
C GLN A 30 12.70 -15.26 -2.14
N GLU A 31 12.60 -15.24 -3.48
CA GLU A 31 11.36 -14.92 -4.18
C GLU A 31 10.23 -15.91 -3.82
N PRO A 32 9.00 -15.42 -3.58
CA PRO A 32 7.83 -16.26 -3.37
C PRO A 32 7.49 -17.07 -4.62
N ASN A 33 7.08 -18.33 -4.42
CA ASN A 33 6.48 -19.14 -5.49
C ASN A 33 4.95 -19.14 -5.33
N TYR A 34 4.23 -18.39 -6.15
CA TYR A 34 2.79 -18.23 -6.03
C TYR A 34 1.96 -19.44 -6.50
N ALA A 35 2.59 -20.45 -7.11
CA ALA A 35 1.96 -21.76 -7.30
C ALA A 35 1.84 -22.57 -5.99
N ASP A 36 2.61 -22.19 -4.96
CA ASP A 36 2.49 -22.73 -3.62
C ASP A 36 1.32 -22.06 -2.89
N THR A 37 0.27 -22.83 -2.59
CA THR A 37 -0.92 -22.33 -1.89
C THR A 37 -0.62 -21.76 -0.51
N THR A 38 0.49 -22.16 0.13
CA THR A 38 0.92 -21.58 1.40
C THR A 38 1.38 -20.14 1.30
N MET A 39 1.62 -19.61 0.10
CA MET A 39 1.93 -18.20 -0.13
C MET A 39 0.68 -17.29 -0.11
N TRP A 40 -0.47 -17.84 0.20
CA TRP A 40 -1.74 -17.11 0.19
C TRP A 40 -2.51 -17.24 1.49
N ILE A 41 -3.24 -16.19 1.83
CA ILE A 41 -4.41 -16.27 2.71
C ILE A 41 -5.63 -16.11 1.80
N THR A 42 -6.51 -17.11 1.84
CA THR A 42 -7.74 -17.10 1.04
C THR A 42 -8.95 -17.31 1.94
N ARG A 43 -10.06 -16.67 1.59
CA ARG A 43 -11.34 -16.88 2.27
C ARG A 43 -12.48 -16.86 1.24
N ASP A 44 -13.24 -17.93 1.16
CA ASP A 44 -14.46 -17.98 0.34
C ASP A 44 -15.68 -17.64 1.24
N GLY A 45 -16.24 -16.46 1.02
CA GLY A 45 -17.46 -15.98 1.68
C GLY A 45 -18.64 -15.86 0.73
N ASP A 46 -18.50 -16.35 -0.52
CA ASP A 46 -19.50 -16.25 -1.58
C ASP A 46 -20.28 -17.56 -1.77
N ALA A 47 -21.13 -17.88 -0.81
CA ALA A 47 -21.96 -19.08 -0.85
C ALA A 47 -22.92 -19.12 -2.06
N GLU A 48 -23.30 -17.96 -2.60
CA GLU A 48 -24.24 -17.83 -3.72
C GLU A 48 -23.56 -17.81 -5.10
N GLY A 49 -22.24 -17.67 -5.16
CA GLY A 49 -21.47 -17.62 -6.41
C GLY A 49 -21.65 -16.33 -7.23
N THR A 50 -22.25 -15.28 -6.61
CA THR A 50 -22.62 -14.04 -7.30
C THR A 50 -21.69 -12.86 -7.00
N GLY A 51 -20.77 -13.02 -6.05
CA GLY A 51 -19.85 -11.98 -5.60
C GLY A 51 -18.65 -11.77 -6.53
N ALA A 52 -17.78 -10.88 -6.09
CA ALA A 52 -16.51 -10.59 -6.76
C ALA A 52 -15.39 -11.51 -6.29
N ASP A 53 -14.30 -11.53 -7.06
CA ASP A 53 -12.98 -11.96 -6.58
C ASP A 53 -12.23 -10.72 -6.11
N VAL A 54 -11.81 -10.71 -4.84
CA VAL A 54 -11.08 -9.61 -4.20
C VAL A 54 -9.61 -9.99 -4.09
N PHE A 55 -8.74 -9.24 -4.74
CA PHE A 55 -7.29 -9.34 -4.57
C PHE A 55 -6.82 -8.24 -3.63
N TYR A 56 -6.34 -8.61 -2.44
CA TYR A 56 -5.92 -7.69 -1.39
C TYR A 56 -4.41 -7.69 -1.21
N VAL A 57 -3.81 -6.50 -1.10
CA VAL A 57 -2.38 -6.33 -0.85
C VAL A 57 -2.16 -5.68 0.53
N VAL A 58 -1.48 -6.42 1.40
CA VAL A 58 -1.17 -6.00 2.77
C VAL A 58 -0.15 -4.85 2.80
N SER A 59 -0.18 -4.05 3.87
CA SER A 59 0.73 -2.93 4.08
C SER A 59 2.13 -3.36 4.59
N THR A 60 2.89 -2.41 5.13
CA THR A 60 4.22 -2.64 5.73
C THR A 60 4.08 -3.10 7.19
N TRP A 61 4.68 -4.23 7.52
CA TRP A 61 4.61 -4.84 8.86
C TRP A 61 5.97 -5.10 9.51
N GLU A 62 7.07 -4.99 8.77
CA GLU A 62 8.41 -5.27 9.27
C GLU A 62 9.28 -4.02 9.35
N GLU A 63 10.18 -4.01 10.34
CA GLU A 63 11.33 -3.11 10.43
C GLU A 63 12.54 -3.74 9.74
N ASP A 64 13.59 -2.94 9.50
CA ASP A 64 14.88 -3.45 9.03
C ASP A 64 15.41 -4.49 10.02
N TRP A 65 15.88 -5.60 9.52
CA TRP A 65 16.40 -6.69 10.32
C TRP A 65 17.76 -7.20 9.75
N THR A 66 18.46 -7.95 10.58
CA THR A 66 19.80 -8.43 10.25
C THR A 66 19.80 -9.95 10.26
N THR A 67 20.42 -10.54 9.25
CA THR A 67 20.68 -11.97 9.19
C THR A 67 21.76 -12.39 10.19
N GLU A 68 21.89 -13.69 10.46
CA GLU A 68 22.92 -14.22 11.36
C GLU A 68 24.34 -13.84 10.95
N ASN A 69 24.61 -13.66 9.66
CA ASN A 69 25.91 -13.23 9.14
C ASN A 69 26.10 -11.69 9.10
N GLY A 70 25.19 -10.92 9.70
CA GLY A 70 25.29 -9.47 9.82
C GLY A 70 24.80 -8.69 8.59
N SER A 71 24.23 -9.32 7.57
CA SER A 71 23.68 -8.61 6.41
C SER A 71 22.33 -7.96 6.75
N VAL A 72 22.15 -6.69 6.37
CA VAL A 72 20.89 -5.95 6.60
C VAL A 72 19.87 -6.31 5.53
N CYS A 73 18.61 -6.51 5.93
CA CYS A 73 17.49 -6.73 5.05
C CYS A 73 16.44 -5.62 5.18
N HIS A 74 15.98 -5.11 4.05
CA HIS A 74 14.96 -4.07 3.93
C HIS A 74 13.62 -4.62 3.41
N PHE A 75 13.40 -5.92 3.56
CA PHE A 75 12.23 -6.62 3.04
C PHE A 75 11.71 -7.65 4.03
N ALA A 76 10.40 -7.88 4.04
CA ALA A 76 9.84 -9.03 4.71
C ALA A 76 10.35 -10.33 4.08
N ASP A 77 10.60 -11.34 4.91
CA ASP A 77 10.85 -12.69 4.44
C ASP A 77 9.57 -13.52 4.56
N VAL A 78 8.97 -13.86 3.43
CA VAL A 78 7.73 -14.66 3.38
C VAL A 78 7.90 -16.11 3.83
N ARG A 79 9.14 -16.56 4.07
CA ARG A 79 9.45 -17.86 4.65
C ARG A 79 9.62 -17.78 6.17
N ASN A 80 9.85 -16.57 6.70
CA ASN A 80 9.91 -16.36 8.14
C ASN A 80 8.49 -16.43 8.76
N PRO A 81 8.21 -17.38 9.67
CA PRO A 81 6.89 -17.52 10.25
C PRO A 81 6.47 -16.33 11.13
N VAL A 82 7.42 -15.54 11.63
CA VAL A 82 7.13 -14.31 12.39
C VAL A 82 6.59 -13.24 11.45
N HIS A 83 7.29 -12.95 10.36
CA HIS A 83 6.84 -11.97 9.36
C HIS A 83 5.48 -12.33 8.76
N ARG A 84 5.26 -13.62 8.48
CA ARG A 84 3.94 -14.10 8.01
C ARG A 84 2.83 -13.84 9.03
N ARG A 85 3.09 -14.06 10.33
CA ARG A 85 2.08 -13.78 11.38
C ARG A 85 1.75 -12.30 11.45
N HIS A 86 2.74 -11.42 11.32
CA HIS A 86 2.52 -9.98 11.31
C HIS A 86 1.62 -9.56 10.13
N MET A 87 1.96 -9.95 8.92
CA MET A 87 1.12 -9.71 7.73
C MET A 87 -0.30 -10.28 7.90
N ALA A 88 -0.41 -11.49 8.47
CA ALA A 88 -1.69 -12.16 8.65
C ALA A 88 -2.65 -11.40 9.58
N ILE A 89 -2.15 -10.57 10.50
CA ILE A 89 -3.00 -9.72 11.36
C ILE A 89 -3.87 -8.79 10.50
N GLU A 90 -3.27 -8.04 9.60
CA GLU A 90 -3.99 -7.13 8.72
C GLU A 90 -4.83 -7.89 7.69
N ILE A 91 -4.26 -8.91 7.06
CA ILE A 91 -4.94 -9.68 6.01
C ILE A 91 -6.23 -10.31 6.55
N ASN A 92 -6.20 -10.92 7.74
CA ASN A 92 -7.39 -11.52 8.34
C ASN A 92 -8.44 -10.45 8.70
N ARG A 93 -8.00 -9.32 9.26
CA ARG A 93 -8.90 -8.21 9.57
C ARG A 93 -9.54 -7.60 8.30
N ALA A 94 -8.79 -7.50 7.21
CA ALA A 94 -9.33 -7.09 5.92
C ALA A 94 -10.34 -8.13 5.38
N ALA A 95 -10.02 -9.42 5.48
CA ALA A 95 -10.90 -10.49 5.07
C ALA A 95 -12.21 -10.52 5.85
N ASP A 96 -12.24 -10.09 7.13
CA ASP A 96 -13.45 -10.06 7.96
C ASP A 96 -14.55 -9.15 7.35
N TYR A 97 -14.21 -8.09 6.62
CA TYR A 97 -15.22 -7.25 5.99
C TYR A 97 -15.24 -7.33 4.44
N MET A 98 -14.16 -7.79 3.80
CA MET A 98 -14.09 -7.88 2.33
C MET A 98 -14.53 -9.25 1.79
N ALA A 99 -14.36 -10.34 2.57
CA ALA A 99 -14.76 -11.67 2.13
C ALA A 99 -16.28 -11.93 2.17
N PRO A 100 -17.09 -11.39 3.11
CA PRO A 100 -18.52 -11.66 3.10
C PRO A 100 -19.18 -11.34 1.76
N GLY A 101 -19.73 -12.36 1.09
CA GLY A 101 -20.31 -12.29 -0.26
C GLY A 101 -19.30 -12.22 -1.40
N ASN A 102 -18.02 -12.46 -1.14
CA ASN A 102 -16.93 -12.44 -2.12
C ASN A 102 -15.95 -13.59 -1.89
N ARG A 103 -15.07 -13.84 -2.86
CA ARG A 103 -13.86 -14.64 -2.68
C ARG A 103 -12.68 -13.73 -2.46
N PHE A 104 -11.96 -13.92 -1.38
CA PHE A 104 -10.86 -13.08 -0.95
C PHE A 104 -9.52 -13.81 -1.12
N TYR A 105 -8.53 -13.12 -1.69
CA TYR A 105 -7.20 -13.61 -1.99
C TYR A 105 -6.16 -12.57 -1.59
N ALA A 106 -5.23 -12.93 -0.73
CA ALA A 106 -4.14 -12.05 -0.33
C ALA A 106 -2.81 -12.80 -0.36
N PRO A 107 -1.85 -12.40 -1.22
CA PRO A 107 -0.54 -13.01 -1.27
C PRO A 107 0.35 -12.50 -0.14
N TYR A 108 1.22 -13.38 0.38
CA TYR A 108 2.42 -12.92 1.06
C TYR A 108 3.44 -12.46 0.03
N TYR A 109 4.09 -11.32 0.27
CA TYR A 109 5.09 -10.78 -0.63
C TYR A 109 6.21 -10.10 0.17
N ARG A 110 7.37 -9.90 -0.43
CA ARG A 110 8.52 -9.24 0.19
C ARG A 110 8.28 -7.73 0.25
N HIS A 111 7.32 -7.29 1.07
CA HIS A 111 7.08 -5.87 1.26
C HIS A 111 8.31 -5.18 1.84
N THR A 112 8.50 -3.88 1.55
CA THR A 112 9.59 -3.11 2.12
C THR A 112 9.36 -2.83 3.59
N THR A 113 10.43 -2.63 4.35
CA THR A 113 10.38 -2.30 5.77
C THR A 113 9.98 -0.85 6.03
N MET A 114 9.60 -0.55 7.28
CA MET A 114 9.20 0.80 7.71
C MET A 114 10.29 1.84 7.47
N GLU A 115 11.55 1.49 7.69
CA GLU A 115 12.69 2.38 7.46
C GLU A 115 12.79 2.84 6.00
N THR A 116 12.33 2.03 5.05
CA THR A 116 12.25 2.45 3.64
C THR A 116 11.40 3.71 3.47
N TRP A 117 10.24 3.77 4.12
CA TRP A 117 9.32 4.90 4.08
C TRP A 117 9.82 6.10 4.90
N MET A 118 10.45 5.82 6.04
CA MET A 118 10.99 6.82 6.95
C MET A 118 12.17 7.60 6.36
N THR A 119 12.87 7.05 5.37
CA THR A 119 13.96 7.80 4.69
C THR A 119 13.45 9.05 4.00
N LEU A 120 12.19 9.10 3.58
CA LEU A 120 11.58 10.13 2.71
C LEU A 120 12.39 10.37 1.41
N ASN A 121 13.40 9.54 1.13
CA ASN A 121 14.21 9.60 -0.09
C ASN A 121 13.48 8.86 -1.21
N LYS A 122 13.03 9.61 -2.22
CA LYS A 122 12.22 9.08 -3.33
C LYS A 122 12.91 7.96 -4.11
N ASP A 123 14.21 8.08 -4.34
CA ASP A 123 14.98 7.09 -5.11
C ASP A 123 15.15 5.79 -4.33
N THR A 124 15.44 5.88 -3.03
CA THR A 124 15.51 4.72 -2.14
C THR A 124 14.17 3.99 -2.08
N ILE A 125 13.09 4.73 -1.87
CA ILE A 125 11.72 4.18 -1.85
C ILE A 125 11.41 3.51 -3.19
N ALA A 126 11.65 4.18 -4.32
CA ALA A 126 11.38 3.64 -5.65
C ALA A 126 12.18 2.36 -5.93
N ASN A 127 13.47 2.35 -5.59
CA ASN A 127 14.35 1.20 -5.82
C ASN A 127 13.94 -0.02 -4.99
N ARG A 128 13.66 0.16 -3.69
CA ARG A 128 13.21 -0.92 -2.82
C ARG A 128 11.81 -1.40 -3.19
N CYS A 129 10.88 -0.48 -3.45
CA CYS A 129 9.53 -0.86 -3.89
C CYS A 129 9.49 -1.63 -5.20
N ARG A 130 10.49 -1.49 -6.09
CA ARG A 130 10.51 -2.24 -7.37
C ARG A 130 10.46 -3.75 -7.16
N LEU A 131 11.21 -4.28 -6.17
CA LEU A 131 11.18 -5.70 -5.85
C LEU A 131 9.81 -6.11 -5.29
N ALA A 132 9.30 -5.37 -4.31
CA ALA A 132 8.01 -5.66 -3.69
C ALA A 132 6.86 -5.61 -4.69
N MET A 133 6.82 -4.61 -5.57
CA MET A 133 5.82 -4.49 -6.62
C MET A 133 5.95 -5.59 -7.67
N GLY A 134 7.18 -6.02 -7.98
CA GLY A 134 7.42 -7.18 -8.86
C GLY A 134 6.81 -8.46 -8.31
N ASP A 135 6.94 -8.72 -7.01
CA ASP A 135 6.28 -9.85 -6.35
C ASP A 135 4.75 -9.76 -6.46
N VAL A 136 4.19 -8.59 -6.18
CA VAL A 136 2.73 -8.38 -6.26
C VAL A 136 2.21 -8.57 -7.69
N CYS A 137 2.92 -8.08 -8.70
CA CYS A 137 2.53 -8.30 -10.10
C CYS A 137 2.54 -9.79 -10.47
N LYS A 138 3.58 -10.55 -10.05
CA LYS A 138 3.64 -12.00 -10.28
C LYS A 138 2.51 -12.75 -9.56
N ALA A 139 2.20 -12.36 -8.31
CA ALA A 139 1.06 -12.91 -7.58
C ALA A 139 -0.26 -12.64 -8.32
N PHE A 140 -0.44 -11.41 -8.79
CA PHE A 140 -1.63 -11.02 -9.53
C PHE A 140 -1.78 -11.77 -10.85
N ASP A 141 -0.70 -11.93 -11.62
CA ASP A 141 -0.71 -12.71 -12.86
C ASP A 141 -1.08 -14.18 -12.60
N HIS A 142 -0.55 -14.78 -11.52
CA HIS A 142 -0.92 -16.13 -11.11
C HIS A 142 -2.41 -16.21 -10.70
N PHE A 143 -2.88 -15.26 -9.89
CA PHE A 143 -4.29 -15.17 -9.50
C PHE A 143 -5.22 -15.06 -10.72
N LEU A 144 -4.88 -14.22 -11.71
CA LEU A 144 -5.67 -14.07 -12.93
C LEU A 144 -5.80 -15.36 -13.76
N GLN A 145 -4.79 -16.24 -13.72
CA GLN A 145 -4.81 -17.55 -14.40
C GLN A 145 -5.76 -18.54 -13.71
N GLN A 146 -6.04 -18.37 -12.44
CA GLN A 146 -6.82 -19.31 -11.63
C GLN A 146 -8.27 -18.89 -11.41
N ARG A 147 -8.59 -17.59 -11.57
CA ARG A 147 -9.94 -17.06 -11.32
C ARG A 147 -10.86 -17.23 -12.55
N ASP A 148 -12.16 -17.23 -12.30
CA ASP A 148 -13.17 -17.12 -13.35
C ASP A 148 -13.20 -15.67 -13.90
N PRO A 149 -12.83 -15.44 -15.18
CA PRO A 149 -12.82 -14.09 -15.77
C PRO A 149 -14.22 -13.48 -15.91
N GLN A 150 -15.25 -14.28 -15.72
CA GLN A 150 -16.63 -13.79 -15.75
C GLN A 150 -17.01 -13.11 -14.41
N ARG A 151 -16.37 -13.43 -13.31
CA ARG A 151 -16.65 -12.78 -12.02
C ARG A 151 -16.12 -11.34 -12.00
N PRO A 152 -16.81 -10.40 -11.34
CA PRO A 152 -16.25 -9.07 -11.08
C PRO A 152 -14.92 -9.17 -10.35
N LEU A 153 -13.99 -8.29 -10.69
CA LEU A 153 -12.69 -8.15 -10.02
C LEU A 153 -12.72 -6.92 -9.12
N ILE A 154 -12.22 -7.07 -7.91
CA ILE A 154 -11.87 -5.97 -7.02
C ILE A 154 -10.40 -6.11 -6.65
N ILE A 155 -9.65 -5.02 -6.72
CA ILE A 155 -8.30 -4.94 -6.16
C ILE A 155 -8.31 -3.93 -5.02
N ALA A 156 -7.68 -4.27 -3.90
CA ALA A 156 -7.64 -3.42 -2.73
C ALA A 156 -6.29 -3.52 -2.02
N GLY A 157 -5.88 -2.46 -1.35
CA GLY A 157 -4.66 -2.46 -0.56
C GLY A 157 -4.54 -1.22 0.31
N PHE A 158 -3.81 -1.36 1.42
CA PHE A 158 -3.60 -0.31 2.38
C PHE A 158 -2.13 0.11 2.43
N SER A 159 -1.86 1.42 2.55
CA SER A 159 -0.52 1.98 2.68
C SER A 159 0.39 1.52 1.52
N GLN A 160 1.45 0.75 1.77
CA GLN A 160 2.24 0.11 0.70
C GLN A 160 1.38 -0.77 -0.21
N GLY A 161 0.34 -1.44 0.32
CA GLY A 161 -0.65 -2.15 -0.48
C GLY A 161 -1.45 -1.23 -1.38
N GLY A 162 -1.77 -0.01 -0.93
CA GLY A 162 -2.37 1.04 -1.75
C GLY A 162 -1.47 1.44 -2.92
N LYS A 163 -0.15 1.60 -2.66
CA LYS A 163 0.82 1.77 -3.76
C LYS A 163 0.78 0.60 -4.72
N ALA A 164 0.73 -0.62 -4.22
CA ALA A 164 0.67 -1.82 -5.07
C ALA A 164 -0.58 -1.83 -5.95
N VAL A 165 -1.74 -1.39 -5.46
CA VAL A 165 -2.96 -1.25 -6.27
C VAL A 165 -2.75 -0.29 -7.44
N VAL A 166 -2.06 0.84 -7.24
CA VAL A 166 -1.72 1.78 -8.32
C VAL A 166 -0.83 1.09 -9.37
N GLU A 167 0.18 0.34 -8.94
CA GLU A 167 1.06 -0.39 -9.85
C GLU A 167 0.33 -1.53 -10.59
N LEU A 168 -0.61 -2.23 -9.91
CA LEU A 168 -1.45 -3.25 -10.55
C LEU A 168 -2.36 -2.64 -11.62
N LEU A 169 -2.92 -1.46 -11.43
CA LEU A 169 -3.70 -0.76 -12.45
C LEU A 169 -2.86 -0.45 -13.70
N LYS A 170 -1.58 -0.07 -13.52
CA LYS A 170 -0.63 0.15 -14.61
C LYS A 170 -0.21 -1.15 -15.30
N HIS A 171 -0.09 -2.23 -14.55
CA HIS A 171 0.26 -3.57 -15.04
C HIS A 171 -0.90 -4.26 -15.77
N MET A 172 -2.13 -3.91 -15.44
CA MET A 172 -3.36 -4.58 -15.88
C MET A 172 -3.64 -4.31 -17.36
N LYS A 173 -3.90 -5.39 -18.13
CA LYS A 173 -4.34 -5.30 -19.51
C LYS A 173 -5.81 -4.89 -19.61
N ASP A 174 -6.22 -4.31 -20.72
CA ASP A 174 -7.59 -3.84 -20.97
C ASP A 174 -8.65 -4.94 -20.80
N GLU A 175 -8.32 -6.17 -21.19
CA GLU A 175 -9.19 -7.33 -21.01
C GLU A 175 -9.51 -7.57 -19.53
N THR A 176 -8.48 -7.55 -18.67
CA THR A 176 -8.64 -7.67 -17.23
C THR A 176 -9.32 -6.44 -16.63
N TYR A 177 -8.97 -5.24 -17.11
CA TYR A 177 -9.59 -4.00 -16.66
C TYR A 177 -11.10 -3.98 -16.91
N SER A 178 -11.56 -4.55 -18.02
CA SER A 178 -12.99 -4.67 -18.31
C SER A 178 -13.79 -5.46 -17.26
N GLN A 179 -13.09 -6.23 -16.41
CA GLN A 179 -13.65 -7.02 -15.32
C GLN A 179 -13.62 -6.28 -13.97
N LEU A 180 -12.95 -5.11 -13.91
CA LEU A 180 -12.74 -4.37 -12.69
C LEU A 180 -14.03 -3.69 -12.22
N ALA A 181 -14.53 -4.06 -11.05
CA ALA A 181 -15.60 -3.34 -10.39
C ALA A 181 -15.06 -2.06 -9.74
N ALA A 182 -13.98 -2.17 -8.98
CA ALA A 182 -13.27 -1.04 -8.40
C ALA A 182 -11.88 -1.42 -7.91
N ALA A 183 -11.00 -0.41 -7.81
CA ALA A 183 -9.69 -0.47 -7.17
C ALA A 183 -9.70 0.44 -5.93
N TYR A 184 -9.39 -0.11 -4.75
CA TYR A 184 -9.37 0.62 -3.48
C TYR A 184 -7.94 0.92 -3.07
N VAL A 185 -7.53 2.17 -3.22
CA VAL A 185 -6.23 2.73 -2.80
C VAL A 185 -6.43 3.41 -1.44
N MET A 186 -6.22 2.66 -0.38
CA MET A 186 -6.44 3.11 1.00
C MET A 186 -5.11 3.59 1.61
N GLY A 187 -5.08 4.80 2.16
CA GLY A 187 -3.89 5.31 2.84
C GLY A 187 -2.66 5.46 1.93
N TYR A 188 -2.87 5.70 0.65
CA TYR A 188 -1.81 6.03 -0.31
C TYR A 188 -2.30 7.06 -1.31
N LYS A 189 -1.37 7.65 -2.06
CA LYS A 189 -1.68 8.68 -3.06
C LYS A 189 -1.84 8.09 -4.46
N VAL A 190 -2.62 8.78 -5.27
CA VAL A 190 -2.61 8.69 -6.73
C VAL A 190 -2.16 10.05 -7.26
N THR A 191 -1.10 10.09 -8.05
CA THR A 191 -0.52 11.34 -8.53
C THR A 191 -1.03 11.72 -9.93
N PRO A 192 -0.90 13.01 -10.36
CA PRO A 192 -1.20 13.39 -11.73
C PRO A 192 -0.41 12.59 -12.77
N GLU A 193 0.83 12.21 -12.45
CA GLU A 193 1.68 11.40 -13.31
C GLU A 193 1.11 9.97 -13.46
N ASP A 194 0.56 9.40 -12.39
CA ASP A 194 -0.09 8.08 -12.42
C ASP A 194 -1.29 8.09 -13.37
N THR A 195 -2.16 9.11 -13.27
CA THR A 195 -3.35 9.25 -14.13
C THR A 195 -2.99 9.55 -15.57
N ALA A 196 -1.94 10.34 -15.81
CA ALA A 196 -1.46 10.63 -17.15
C ALA A 196 -0.82 9.41 -17.84
N ALA A 197 -0.16 8.54 -17.04
CA ALA A 197 0.54 7.36 -17.55
C ALA A 197 -0.40 6.16 -17.81
N CYS A 198 -1.58 6.11 -17.19
CA CYS A 198 -2.45 4.94 -17.23
C CYS A 198 -3.94 5.29 -17.22
N HIS A 199 -4.63 4.97 -18.32
CA HIS A 199 -6.08 5.20 -18.48
C HIS A 199 -6.95 4.32 -17.55
N ASN A 200 -6.40 3.25 -16.98
CA ASN A 200 -7.07 2.40 -16.00
C ASN A 200 -7.21 3.09 -14.63
N ILE A 201 -6.46 4.17 -14.38
CA ILE A 201 -6.54 4.95 -13.15
C ILE A 201 -7.57 6.06 -13.33
N ARG A 202 -8.82 5.77 -13.02
CA ARG A 202 -9.97 6.67 -13.18
C ARG A 202 -10.59 6.99 -11.83
N PRO A 203 -10.74 8.28 -11.43
CA PRO A 203 -11.36 8.62 -10.17
C PRO A 203 -12.82 8.18 -10.11
N ALA A 204 -13.25 7.64 -8.98
CA ALA A 204 -14.66 7.43 -8.68
C ALA A 204 -15.38 8.77 -8.56
N GLN A 205 -16.62 8.83 -9.06
CA GLN A 205 -17.48 10.03 -9.02
C GLN A 205 -18.71 9.86 -8.12
N GLY A 206 -18.95 8.65 -7.63
CA GLY A 206 -20.08 8.31 -6.79
C GLY A 206 -19.94 6.93 -6.18
N ASP A 207 -21.04 6.36 -5.71
CA ASP A 207 -21.09 5.07 -5.02
C ASP A 207 -21.13 3.85 -5.96
N SER A 208 -21.53 4.01 -7.22
CA SER A 208 -21.95 2.90 -8.08
C SER A 208 -21.31 2.83 -9.47
N ASP A 209 -20.44 3.76 -9.84
CA ASP A 209 -19.64 3.71 -11.06
C ASP A 209 -18.63 2.55 -10.99
N THR A 210 -18.29 1.94 -12.12
CA THR A 210 -17.44 0.74 -12.19
C THR A 210 -16.20 0.98 -13.04
N GLY A 211 -15.15 0.20 -12.81
CA GLY A 211 -13.85 0.41 -13.45
C GLY A 211 -13.19 1.69 -12.92
N VAL A 212 -13.27 1.97 -11.64
CA VAL A 212 -12.81 3.22 -11.03
C VAL A 212 -11.83 2.97 -9.89
N THR A 213 -11.07 4.01 -9.59
CA THR A 213 -10.15 4.07 -8.46
C THR A 213 -10.77 4.87 -7.33
N ILE A 214 -10.92 4.23 -6.19
CA ILE A 214 -11.35 4.81 -4.92
C ILE A 214 -10.08 5.09 -4.14
N CYS A 215 -9.79 6.36 -3.91
CA CYS A 215 -8.61 6.80 -3.17
C CYS A 215 -9.02 7.64 -1.98
N TYR A 216 -8.50 7.35 -0.81
CA TYR A 216 -8.66 8.21 0.36
C TYR A 216 -7.48 8.09 1.32
N ASN A 217 -7.20 9.18 2.00
CA ASN A 217 -6.25 9.33 3.09
C ASN A 217 -6.92 10.17 4.17
N THR A 218 -6.70 9.88 5.43
CA THR A 218 -7.45 10.47 6.53
C THR A 218 -6.53 11.14 7.55
N VAL A 219 -6.86 12.38 7.90
CA VAL A 219 -6.14 13.19 8.89
C VAL A 219 -7.12 13.90 9.82
N LYS A 220 -6.69 14.31 11.00
CA LYS A 220 -7.47 15.20 11.87
C LYS A 220 -7.40 16.67 11.43
N ASP A 221 -6.33 17.04 10.74
CA ASP A 221 -6.07 18.39 10.25
C ASP A 221 -5.07 18.27 9.08
N VAL A 222 -5.18 19.09 8.06
CA VAL A 222 -4.32 19.07 6.87
C VAL A 222 -2.82 19.21 7.21
N LYS A 223 -2.47 19.80 8.34
CA LYS A 223 -1.08 19.89 8.83
C LYS A 223 -0.45 18.51 9.15
N TYR A 224 -1.27 17.46 9.30
CA TYR A 224 -0.80 16.08 9.54
C TYR A 224 -0.63 15.27 8.25
N ILE A 225 -0.81 15.87 7.07
CA ILE A 225 -0.59 15.17 5.80
C ILE A 225 0.87 14.73 5.71
N GLN A 226 1.08 13.43 5.63
CA GLN A 226 2.41 12.84 5.50
C GLN A 226 3.01 13.11 4.11
N PRO A 227 4.32 13.36 3.99
CA PRO A 227 4.97 13.59 2.70
C PRO A 227 4.76 12.45 1.69
N VAL A 228 4.61 11.20 2.16
CA VAL A 228 4.38 10.03 1.30
C VAL A 228 3.00 10.03 0.64
N ILE A 229 2.01 10.74 1.21
CA ILE A 229 0.64 10.86 0.67
C ILE A 229 0.34 12.27 0.12
N ALA A 230 1.24 13.22 0.31
CA ALA A 230 1.10 14.55 -0.26
C ALA A 230 1.01 14.49 -1.80
N GLN A 231 0.32 15.44 -2.40
CA GLN A 231 0.13 15.55 -3.86
C GLN A 231 -0.78 14.46 -4.47
N THR A 232 -1.67 13.84 -3.70
CA THR A 232 -2.74 13.03 -4.31
C THR A 232 -3.66 13.91 -5.14
N CYS A 233 -4.04 13.45 -6.34
CA CYS A 233 -4.88 14.21 -7.27
C CYS A 233 -6.34 13.76 -7.29
N MET A 234 -6.70 12.79 -6.47
CA MET A 234 -8.07 12.32 -6.32
C MET A 234 -8.36 11.92 -4.89
N GLY A 235 -9.62 12.07 -4.51
CA GLY A 235 -10.14 11.64 -3.22
C GLY A 235 -11.65 11.47 -3.29
N ILE A 236 -12.19 10.54 -2.52
CA ILE A 236 -13.63 10.36 -2.35
C ILE A 236 -13.94 10.05 -0.88
N ASN A 237 -15.01 10.61 -0.35
CA ASN A 237 -15.44 10.33 1.01
C ASN A 237 -16.22 9.01 1.05
N PRO A 238 -15.71 7.93 1.67
CA PRO A 238 -16.38 6.63 1.66
C PRO A 238 -17.66 6.59 2.49
N VAL A 239 -17.96 7.63 3.28
CA VAL A 239 -19.19 7.69 4.08
C VAL A 239 -20.40 8.15 3.25
N ASN A 240 -20.20 9.11 2.34
CA ASN A 240 -21.29 9.62 1.47
C ASN A 240 -21.01 9.47 -0.04
N TRP A 241 -19.86 8.92 -0.40
CA TRP A 241 -19.39 8.71 -1.78
C TRP A 241 -19.35 9.97 -2.64
N ARG A 242 -19.03 11.11 -2.01
CA ARG A 242 -18.90 12.40 -2.69
C ARG A 242 -17.43 12.82 -2.85
N THR A 243 -17.19 13.61 -3.89
CA THR A 243 -15.86 14.17 -4.22
C THR A 243 -15.76 15.66 -3.91
N ASP A 244 -16.77 16.22 -3.25
CA ASP A 244 -16.80 17.61 -2.76
C ASP A 244 -16.67 17.68 -1.23
N ALA A 245 -16.69 18.90 -0.68
CA ALA A 245 -16.57 19.17 0.75
C ALA A 245 -17.85 18.92 1.55
N THR A 246 -18.84 18.18 1.02
CA THR A 246 -20.06 17.86 1.78
C THR A 246 -19.68 16.93 2.95
N PRO A 247 -19.91 17.35 4.20
CA PRO A 247 -19.60 16.52 5.37
C PRO A 247 -20.56 15.32 5.45
N ALA A 248 -20.08 14.24 6.06
CA ALA A 248 -20.84 13.05 6.37
C ALA A 248 -20.62 12.62 7.81
N THR A 249 -21.63 12.02 8.44
CA THR A 249 -21.55 11.52 9.80
C THR A 249 -21.33 10.01 9.79
N LEU A 250 -20.33 9.56 10.52
CA LEU A 250 -20.00 8.15 10.73
C LEU A 250 -20.18 7.83 12.22
N HIS A 251 -20.85 6.72 12.54
CA HIS A 251 -21.13 6.27 13.91
C HIS A 251 -21.67 7.38 14.84
N ASP A 252 -22.61 8.20 14.29
CA ASP A 252 -23.33 9.29 14.97
C ASP A 252 -22.47 10.43 15.55
N THR A 253 -21.18 10.25 15.69
CA THR A 253 -20.28 11.20 16.40
C THR A 253 -19.09 11.69 15.59
N ILE A 254 -18.73 10.96 14.52
CA ILE A 254 -17.56 11.26 13.71
C ILE A 254 -18.01 12.01 12.45
N THR A 255 -17.50 13.21 12.24
CA THR A 255 -17.70 13.94 10.99
C THR A 255 -16.52 13.73 10.07
N VAL A 256 -16.80 13.34 8.83
CA VAL A 256 -15.80 13.11 7.77
C VAL A 256 -16.06 14.07 6.62
N THR A 257 -15.07 14.88 6.27
CA THR A 257 -15.18 15.88 5.19
C THR A 257 -13.99 15.73 4.25
N LEU A 258 -14.24 15.62 2.95
CA LEU A 258 -13.15 15.65 1.97
C LEU A 258 -12.67 17.10 1.79
N SER A 259 -11.36 17.31 1.88
CA SER A 259 -10.72 18.57 1.49
C SER A 259 -10.52 18.58 -0.03
N PRO A 260 -11.18 19.46 -0.81
CA PRO A 260 -10.99 19.52 -2.26
C PRO A 260 -9.59 20.00 -2.67
N GLU A 261 -8.93 20.77 -1.81
CA GLU A 261 -7.58 21.30 -2.07
C GLU A 261 -6.51 20.20 -1.97
N TYR A 262 -6.64 19.32 -0.96
CA TYR A 262 -5.63 18.30 -0.66
C TYR A 262 -6.05 16.90 -1.05
N HIS A 263 -7.32 16.68 -1.42
CA HIS A 263 -7.93 15.37 -1.71
C HIS A 263 -7.77 14.36 -0.57
N VAL A 264 -7.76 14.84 0.68
CA VAL A 264 -7.70 14.02 1.90
C VAL A 264 -8.96 14.21 2.74
N LEU A 265 -9.30 13.21 3.53
CA LEU A 265 -10.42 13.26 4.47
C LEU A 265 -9.95 13.94 5.77
N VAL A 266 -10.67 14.96 6.20
CA VAL A 266 -10.50 15.60 7.50
C VAL A 266 -11.58 15.08 8.44
N VAL A 267 -11.16 14.52 9.59
CA VAL A 267 -12.05 13.84 10.53
C VAL A 267 -12.08 14.58 11.86
N SER A 268 -13.28 14.87 12.34
CA SER A 268 -13.53 15.38 13.68
C SER A 268 -14.40 14.42 14.50
N GLY A 269 -14.34 14.50 15.83
CA GLY A 269 -15.08 13.58 16.72
C GLY A 269 -14.42 12.21 16.90
N TYR A 270 -13.24 11.97 16.29
CA TYR A 270 -12.46 10.75 16.42
C TYR A 270 -11.03 11.06 16.85
N SER A 271 -10.54 10.40 17.91
CA SER A 271 -9.20 10.68 18.45
C SER A 271 -8.09 9.94 17.73
N GLY A 272 -8.34 8.72 17.28
CA GLY A 272 -7.32 7.79 16.79
C GLY A 272 -6.30 7.39 17.86
N SER A 273 -6.57 7.68 19.13
CA SER A 273 -5.62 7.48 20.23
C SER A 273 -5.33 6.02 20.58
N GLU A 274 -6.16 5.11 20.10
CA GLU A 274 -5.94 3.66 20.18
C GLU A 274 -4.76 3.20 19.31
N TYR A 275 -4.35 3.99 18.32
CA TYR A 275 -3.20 3.74 17.48
C TYR A 275 -2.01 4.57 17.96
N LYS A 276 -0.98 3.89 18.45
CA LYS A 276 0.21 4.56 19.01
C LYS A 276 1.03 5.19 17.89
N PRO A 277 1.62 6.38 18.14
CA PRO A 277 2.62 6.94 17.24
C PRO A 277 3.77 5.97 16.98
N TYR A 278 4.27 5.92 15.76
CA TYR A 278 5.38 5.07 15.38
C TYR A 278 6.61 5.90 15.03
N LYS A 279 7.62 5.88 15.90
CA LYS A 279 8.95 6.51 15.67
C LYS A 279 8.90 7.95 15.11
N GLY A 280 7.85 8.72 15.40
CA GLY A 280 7.64 10.07 14.87
C GLY A 280 7.23 10.12 13.39
N PHE A 281 7.11 8.98 12.73
CA PHE A 281 6.69 8.88 11.32
C PHE A 281 5.17 8.78 11.18
N LEU A 282 4.51 7.93 11.98
CA LEU A 282 3.05 7.88 12.08
C LEU A 282 2.63 8.51 13.41
N ASN A 283 1.81 9.53 13.33
CA ASN A 283 1.34 10.28 14.49
C ASN A 283 -0.17 10.15 14.67
N VAL A 284 -0.66 10.31 15.89
CA VAL A 284 -2.10 10.21 16.20
C VAL A 284 -2.97 11.12 15.32
N GLY A 285 -2.45 12.28 14.92
CA GLY A 285 -3.19 13.24 14.08
C GLY A 285 -3.31 12.87 12.61
N ASP A 286 -2.49 11.98 12.07
CA ASP A 286 -2.57 11.53 10.67
C ASP A 286 -3.60 10.41 10.46
N ILE A 287 -3.99 9.71 11.53
CA ILE A 287 -5.04 8.66 11.54
C ILE A 287 -4.75 7.49 10.56
N HIS A 288 -3.60 7.45 9.93
CA HIS A 288 -3.24 6.49 8.90
C HIS A 288 -3.48 5.02 9.31
N SER A 289 -3.08 4.65 10.53
CA SER A 289 -3.15 3.27 11.01
C SER A 289 -4.58 2.71 11.15
N CYS A 290 -5.60 3.54 11.13
CA CYS A 290 -7.00 3.12 11.28
C CYS A 290 -7.84 3.20 10.00
N GLU A 291 -7.33 3.82 8.94
CA GLU A 291 -8.08 4.11 7.71
C GLU A 291 -8.85 2.91 7.13
N PRO A 292 -8.27 1.70 6.99
CA PRO A 292 -9.02 0.57 6.45
C PRO A 292 -10.12 0.07 7.36
N TRP A 293 -10.03 0.37 8.67
CA TRP A 293 -10.97 -0.14 9.67
C TRP A 293 -12.10 0.83 9.97
N LEU A 294 -11.78 2.13 9.93
CA LEU A 294 -12.74 3.20 10.22
C LEU A 294 -13.92 3.18 9.25
N TYR A 295 -13.69 2.81 7.98
CA TYR A 295 -14.69 2.80 6.92
C TYR A 295 -15.07 1.38 6.44
N SER A 296 -14.79 0.34 7.23
CA SER A 296 -14.92 -1.06 6.82
C SER A 296 -16.34 -1.44 6.37
N GLU A 297 -17.38 -0.94 7.05
CA GLU A 297 -18.77 -1.19 6.68
C GLU A 297 -19.13 -0.55 5.34
N GLN A 298 -18.78 0.73 5.15
CA GLN A 298 -19.02 1.48 3.93
C GLN A 298 -18.31 0.85 2.73
N ILE A 299 -17.06 0.39 2.93
CA ILE A 299 -16.28 -0.31 1.91
C ILE A 299 -16.94 -1.64 1.55
N ARG A 300 -17.35 -2.45 2.54
CA ARG A 300 -18.03 -3.74 2.31
C ARG A 300 -19.31 -3.55 1.45
N GLU A 301 -20.17 -2.62 1.83
CA GLU A 301 -21.41 -2.34 1.10
C GLU A 301 -21.15 -1.84 -0.32
N ASN A 302 -20.13 -0.97 -0.46
CA ASN A 302 -19.76 -0.41 -1.76
C ASN A 302 -19.16 -1.48 -2.70
N MET A 303 -18.32 -2.39 -2.19
CA MET A 303 -17.79 -3.52 -2.96
C MET A 303 -18.93 -4.37 -3.53
N GLN A 304 -19.94 -4.68 -2.72
CA GLN A 304 -21.10 -5.44 -3.16
C GLN A 304 -21.94 -4.67 -4.19
N LEU A 305 -22.15 -3.36 -3.98
CA LEU A 305 -22.92 -2.53 -4.91
C LEU A 305 -22.25 -2.47 -6.29
N ARG A 306 -20.95 -2.16 -6.33
CA ARG A 306 -20.19 -2.04 -7.58
C ARG A 306 -20.09 -3.38 -8.31
N SER A 307 -19.89 -4.49 -7.57
CA SER A 307 -19.87 -5.84 -8.14
C SER A 307 -21.17 -6.19 -8.83
N ARG A 308 -22.32 -5.97 -8.16
CA ARG A 308 -23.65 -6.18 -8.76
C ARG A 308 -23.89 -5.27 -9.98
N ARG A 309 -23.42 -4.01 -9.93
CA ARG A 309 -23.55 -3.07 -11.06
C ARG A 309 -22.74 -3.53 -12.27
N LEU A 310 -21.52 -3.98 -12.06
CA LEU A 310 -20.68 -4.51 -13.15
C LEU A 310 -21.28 -5.78 -13.73
N ALA A 311 -21.70 -6.73 -12.89
CA ALA A 311 -22.33 -7.97 -13.34
C ALA A 311 -23.55 -7.68 -14.21
N LYS A 312 -24.47 -6.78 -13.76
CA LYS A 312 -25.64 -6.35 -14.52
C LYS A 312 -25.25 -5.70 -15.86
N LYS A 313 -24.23 -4.83 -15.87
CA LYS A 313 -23.74 -4.18 -17.11
C LYS A 313 -23.19 -5.19 -18.13
N ARG A 314 -22.64 -6.30 -17.64
CA ARG A 314 -22.10 -7.39 -18.47
C ARG A 314 -23.14 -8.47 -18.86
N GLY A 315 -24.43 -8.26 -18.51
CA GLY A 315 -25.52 -9.17 -18.88
C GLY A 315 -25.68 -10.39 -17.98
N ARG A 316 -25.26 -10.27 -16.74
CA ARG A 316 -25.40 -11.28 -15.67
C ARG A 316 -26.52 -10.91 -14.71
#